data_7bab3b98bf22ff5cfa80c9c4f774755e
#
_entry.id   7bab3b98bf22ff5cfa80c9c4f774755e
#
_cell.length_a   1.000
_cell.length_b   1.000
_cell.length_c   1.000
_cell.angle_alpha   90.00
_cell.angle_beta   90.00
_cell.angle_gamma   90.00
#
_symmetry.space_group_name_H-M   'P 1'
#
loop_
_entity.id
_entity.type
_entity.pdbx_description
1 polymer ?
#
loop_
_entity_poly.entity_id
_entity_poly.type
_entity_poly.pdbx_seq_one_letter_code
_entity_poly.pdbx_strand_id
1 'polypeptide(L)'
;MLQPKLSLVALSLACSLLTACGDSTTNIIEKDPIAGGDGDDHDHDHDGISTAGRLVISAKDSNLVSVYELENGSLLDTFAVATTPSALAASAGKRYALVVQRTSDRVEFVDGGLFQEDHVDHKDDIKQAPALSNFVLSESRPTHITSAGAHLAVFFDGDANSSTPAAVAVITDADIATDSSGYPVLNYSTHMHGAAQPRGAYLVSTVRDANSATTLPDKVAVYHAHGDHFDEEVVFEELCPGLHGSAQNQHVVAFGCTDGVLVISQEDETFTASKIANTDDFTGTMRIGTLVGAEHAEHLVGFAGASMFAIHAEDGEMDLVDWQAAEGAGIIGYGFADGGEKFVLLDNQGYLTILNYHGHEHESAVEAEEPAFEFAAKVQLTTADVSAMPSGSRFELAISASDDKVYVTNPLDNTLLTVDIADAEVIASKQLNFIPHKLVWLGIAEAAEAHDH
;
A
#
# COMPACT_ATOMS: atom_id res chain seq x y z
N MET A 1 -11.55 76.66 16.10
CA MET A 1 -12.07 76.93 17.47
C MET A 1 -12.09 75.64 18.24
N LEU A 2 -11.42 75.66 19.34
CA LEU A 2 -11.43 74.84 20.57
C LEU A 2 -11.02 73.34 20.49
N GLN A 3 -9.78 73.07 20.85
CA GLN A 3 -9.39 71.99 21.71
C GLN A 3 -9.91 72.26 23.14
N PRO A 4 -10.13 71.22 23.97
CA PRO A 4 -9.11 71.01 25.03
C PRO A 4 -8.87 69.53 25.47
N LYS A 5 -7.65 69.35 25.80
CA LYS A 5 -7.01 68.88 27.08
C LYS A 5 -6.98 67.38 27.41
N LEU A 6 -5.70 66.94 27.46
CA LEU A 6 -5.16 65.80 28.17
C LEU A 6 -5.67 65.74 29.64
N SER A 7 -5.82 64.53 30.12
CA SER A 7 -5.61 64.17 31.54
C SER A 7 -4.86 62.83 31.64
N LEU A 8 -3.61 62.91 32.05
CA LEU A 8 -2.82 61.81 32.59
C LEU A 8 -3.45 61.40 33.93
N VAL A 9 -3.66 60.11 34.12
CA VAL A 9 -3.73 59.51 35.44
C VAL A 9 -2.73 58.34 35.49
N ALA A 10 -1.67 58.60 36.24
CA ALA A 10 -0.75 57.60 36.69
C ALA A 10 -1.38 56.79 37.83
N LEU A 11 -1.37 55.46 37.70
CA LEU A 11 -1.66 54.62 38.85
C LEU A 11 -0.57 53.57 39.03
N SER A 12 -0.02 53.67 40.20
CA SER A 12 1.12 53.02 40.78
C SER A 12 1.03 51.49 40.86
N LEU A 13 2.19 50.88 40.53
CA LEU A 13 2.62 49.53 40.73
C LEU A 13 2.58 49.15 42.22
N ALA A 14 1.83 48.11 42.57
CA ALA A 14 1.91 47.41 43.85
C ALA A 14 2.36 45.96 43.56
N CYS A 15 3.69 45.72 43.77
CA CYS A 15 4.23 44.37 43.90
C CYS A 15 3.74 43.75 45.23
N SER A 16 2.96 42.67 45.12
CA SER A 16 2.75 41.75 46.23
C SER A 16 3.45 40.41 45.92
N LEU A 17 4.57 40.25 46.61
CA LEU A 17 5.28 38.98 46.74
C LEU A 17 4.45 38.04 47.60
N LEU A 18 3.90 37.01 47.01
CA LEU A 18 3.39 35.84 47.72
C LEU A 18 4.42 34.71 47.60
N THR A 19 5.24 34.58 48.65
CA THR A 19 5.99 33.36 48.94
C THR A 19 5.05 32.29 49.42
N ALA A 20 4.74 31.30 48.56
CA ALA A 20 4.13 30.05 48.97
C ALA A 20 5.25 29.02 49.14
N CYS A 21 5.71 28.81 50.37
CA CYS A 21 6.44 27.60 50.75
C CYS A 21 5.38 26.45 50.79
N GLY A 22 5.39 25.59 49.78
CA GLY A 22 4.75 24.29 49.83
C GLY A 22 5.83 23.26 50.13
N ASP A 23 5.84 22.70 51.34
CA ASP A 23 6.60 21.50 51.66
C ASP A 23 6.05 20.32 50.86
N SER A 24 6.67 19.97 49.74
CA SER A 24 6.50 18.68 49.12
C SER A 24 7.49 17.68 49.72
N THR A 25 7.05 16.92 50.70
CA THR A 25 7.78 15.76 51.18
C THR A 25 7.73 14.69 50.09
N THR A 26 8.78 14.66 49.27
CA THR A 26 9.00 13.52 48.36
C THR A 26 9.53 12.39 49.22
N ASN A 27 8.69 11.38 49.48
CA ASN A 27 9.15 10.12 50.06
C ASN A 27 9.92 9.36 48.97
N ILE A 28 11.24 9.51 48.98
CA ILE A 28 12.14 8.60 48.25
C ILE A 28 12.16 7.32 49.05
N ILE A 29 11.49 6.27 48.55
CA ILE A 29 11.69 4.90 49.04
C ILE A 29 12.99 4.42 48.41
N GLU A 30 14.11 4.50 49.14
CA GLU A 30 15.31 3.77 48.77
C GLU A 30 14.99 2.27 48.82
N LYS A 31 14.98 1.60 47.67
CA LYS A 31 15.06 0.15 47.61
C LYS A 31 16.50 -0.24 47.90
N ASP A 32 16.66 -1.19 48.82
CA ASP A 32 17.96 -1.85 49.08
C ASP A 32 18.57 -2.36 47.78
N PRO A 33 19.89 -2.28 47.58
CA PRO A 33 20.57 -2.85 46.44
C PRO A 33 20.28 -4.37 46.40
N ILE A 34 19.72 -4.85 45.31
CA ILE A 34 19.54 -6.27 45.07
C ILE A 34 20.95 -6.84 44.98
N ALA A 35 21.27 -7.76 45.95
CA ALA A 35 22.49 -8.51 45.91
C ALA A 35 22.57 -9.33 44.61
N GLY A 36 23.72 -9.22 43.91
CA GLY A 36 23.95 -9.94 42.66
C GLY A 36 23.68 -11.42 42.84
N GLY A 37 22.66 -11.90 42.16
CA GLY A 37 22.38 -13.29 41.90
C GLY A 37 22.90 -13.61 40.51
N ASP A 38 23.69 -14.67 40.43
CA ASP A 38 24.19 -15.25 39.19
C ASP A 38 23.08 -15.55 38.19
N GLY A 39 23.42 -15.29 36.91
CA GLY A 39 22.81 -15.74 35.66
C GLY A 39 21.56 -16.62 35.77
N ASP A 40 20.43 -15.99 35.52
CA ASP A 40 19.32 -16.68 34.87
C ASP A 40 19.02 -15.90 33.57
N ASP A 41 19.12 -16.61 32.46
CA ASP A 41 18.55 -16.24 31.18
C ASP A 41 17.08 -15.87 31.41
N HIS A 42 16.79 -14.61 31.58
CA HIS A 42 15.44 -14.13 31.42
C HIS A 42 15.19 -14.04 29.92
N ASP A 43 14.74 -15.16 29.36
CA ASP A 43 13.87 -15.18 28.21
C ASP A 43 12.69 -14.23 28.57
N HIS A 44 12.79 -13.00 28.22
CA HIS A 44 11.65 -12.11 28.12
C HIS A 44 10.88 -12.59 26.89
N ASP A 45 10.00 -13.57 27.09
CA ASP A 45 8.90 -13.82 26.17
C ASP A 45 8.14 -12.48 26.07
N HIS A 46 8.53 -11.66 25.12
CA HIS A 46 7.70 -10.59 24.61
C HIS A 46 6.60 -11.29 23.83
N ASP A 47 5.53 -11.67 24.52
CA ASP A 47 4.31 -12.16 23.88
C ASP A 47 3.81 -11.06 22.96
N GLY A 48 4.15 -11.15 21.68
CA GLY A 48 3.62 -10.28 20.65
C GLY A 48 2.10 -10.25 20.71
N ILE A 49 1.46 -9.16 20.35
CA ILE A 49 0.00 -9.09 20.31
C ILE A 49 -0.48 -9.98 19.18
N SER A 50 -1.02 -11.18 19.55
CA SER A 50 -1.72 -12.00 18.56
C SER A 50 -2.93 -11.23 18.04
N THR A 51 -2.91 -10.86 16.76
CA THR A 51 -3.99 -10.11 16.13
C THR A 51 -4.14 -10.52 14.67
N ALA A 52 -5.39 -10.73 14.24
CA ALA A 52 -5.73 -10.93 12.82
C ALA A 52 -5.73 -9.61 12.01
N GLY A 53 -5.43 -8.48 12.67
CA GLY A 53 -5.45 -7.16 12.05
C GLY A 53 -6.80 -6.45 12.11
N ARG A 54 -6.92 -5.40 11.31
CA ARG A 54 -8.11 -4.56 11.19
C ARG A 54 -8.48 -4.36 9.71
N LEU A 55 -9.76 -4.19 9.45
CA LEU A 55 -10.23 -3.81 8.12
C LEU A 55 -10.78 -2.39 8.13
N VAL A 56 -10.38 -1.63 7.12
CA VAL A 56 -10.96 -0.34 6.82
C VAL A 56 -11.84 -0.47 5.59
N ILE A 57 -13.13 -0.13 5.74
CA ILE A 57 -14.15 -0.30 4.70
C ILE A 57 -14.85 1.03 4.46
N SER A 58 -14.87 1.52 3.22
CA SER A 58 -15.68 2.67 2.85
C SER A 58 -17.09 2.27 2.44
N ALA A 59 -18.07 3.11 2.75
CA ALA A 59 -19.43 2.95 2.29
C ALA A 59 -19.63 3.56 0.90
N LYS A 60 -20.43 2.89 0.04
CA LYS A 60 -20.75 3.38 -1.30
C LYS A 60 -21.48 4.71 -1.25
N ASP A 61 -21.15 5.61 -2.17
CA ASP A 61 -21.76 6.95 -2.32
C ASP A 61 -21.78 7.77 -1.00
N SER A 62 -20.79 7.54 -0.14
CA SER A 62 -20.66 8.13 1.18
C SER A 62 -19.22 8.52 1.46
N ASN A 63 -19.03 9.50 2.33
CA ASN A 63 -17.73 9.90 2.85
C ASN A 63 -17.39 9.22 4.19
N LEU A 64 -18.07 8.13 4.52
CA LEU A 64 -17.83 7.38 5.75
C LEU A 64 -16.89 6.21 5.51
N VAL A 65 -15.93 6.06 6.42
CA VAL A 65 -14.93 5.01 6.45
C VAL A 65 -14.96 4.35 7.82
N SER A 66 -15.24 3.05 7.89
CA SER A 66 -15.41 2.28 9.11
C SER A 66 -14.23 1.36 9.36
N VAL A 67 -13.77 1.27 10.60
CA VAL A 67 -12.67 0.39 11.03
C VAL A 67 -13.24 -0.76 11.86
N TYR A 68 -12.93 -1.98 11.46
CA TYR A 68 -13.38 -3.21 12.13
C TYR A 68 -12.17 -3.97 12.71
N GLU A 69 -12.33 -4.47 13.93
CA GLU A 69 -11.43 -5.45 14.56
C GLU A 69 -11.72 -6.83 13.98
N LEU A 70 -10.70 -7.54 13.50
CA LEU A 70 -10.90 -8.85 12.86
C LEU A 70 -11.06 -10.00 13.84
N GLU A 71 -10.44 -9.96 15.01
CA GLU A 71 -10.54 -11.02 16.03
C GLU A 71 -11.98 -11.33 16.46
N ASN A 72 -12.82 -10.31 16.52
CA ASN A 72 -14.21 -10.45 17.00
C ASN A 72 -15.24 -9.84 16.06
N GLY A 73 -14.80 -9.24 14.97
CA GLY A 73 -15.64 -8.59 13.98
C GLY A 73 -16.31 -7.29 14.47
N SER A 74 -15.90 -6.70 15.59
CA SER A 74 -16.53 -5.49 16.12
C SER A 74 -16.19 -4.25 15.29
N LEU A 75 -17.17 -3.37 15.12
CA LEU A 75 -16.93 -2.01 14.63
C LEU A 75 -16.22 -1.22 15.74
N LEU A 76 -15.02 -0.71 15.44
CA LEU A 76 -14.25 0.11 16.37
C LEU A 76 -14.65 1.58 16.30
N ASP A 77 -14.70 2.14 15.08
CA ASP A 77 -15.08 3.53 14.84
C ASP A 77 -15.49 3.75 13.38
N THR A 78 -16.09 4.92 13.11
CA THR A 78 -16.44 5.38 11.76
C THR A 78 -16.07 6.85 11.61
N PHE A 79 -15.22 7.15 10.64
CA PHE A 79 -14.70 8.47 10.36
C PHE A 79 -15.40 9.08 9.14
N ALA A 80 -15.66 10.38 9.21
CA ALA A 80 -16.12 11.15 8.05
C ALA A 80 -14.90 11.83 7.41
N VAL A 81 -14.57 11.44 6.19
CA VAL A 81 -13.53 12.09 5.37
C VAL A 81 -14.14 13.20 4.51
N ALA A 82 -13.30 13.97 3.79
CA ALA A 82 -13.80 15.14 3.07
C ALA A 82 -14.84 14.82 1.98
N THR A 83 -14.60 13.76 1.20
CA THR A 83 -15.51 13.32 0.11
C THR A 83 -15.52 11.79 0.00
N THR A 84 -16.37 11.25 -0.87
CA THR A 84 -16.44 9.79 -1.14
C THR A 84 -15.07 9.27 -1.61
N PRO A 85 -14.52 8.23 -0.97
CA PRO A 85 -13.27 7.62 -1.37
C PRO A 85 -13.34 6.99 -2.76
N SER A 86 -12.32 7.19 -3.58
CA SER A 86 -12.14 6.51 -4.86
C SER A 86 -11.31 5.23 -4.73
N ALA A 87 -10.41 5.17 -3.73
CA ALA A 87 -9.61 4.00 -3.39
C ALA A 87 -9.25 4.02 -1.90
N LEU A 88 -8.90 2.84 -1.38
CA LEU A 88 -8.19 2.66 -0.11
C LEU A 88 -6.90 1.89 -0.39
N ALA A 89 -5.83 2.26 0.29
CA ALA A 89 -4.55 1.53 0.27
C ALA A 89 -3.94 1.52 1.67
N ALA A 90 -3.07 0.57 1.96
CA ALA A 90 -2.31 0.57 3.20
C ALA A 90 -1.03 1.41 3.05
N SER A 91 -0.57 2.03 4.13
CA SER A 91 0.78 2.59 4.23
C SER A 91 1.84 1.49 4.17
N ALA A 92 3.10 1.86 4.01
CA ALA A 92 4.19 0.90 3.91
C ALA A 92 4.26 -0.03 5.14
N GLY A 93 4.15 0.53 6.35
CA GLY A 93 4.10 -0.22 7.61
C GLY A 93 2.74 -0.82 7.96
N LYS A 94 1.75 -0.77 7.06
CA LYS A 94 0.38 -1.30 7.28
C LYS A 94 -0.37 -0.67 8.46
N ARG A 95 0.12 0.42 9.03
CA ARG A 95 -0.53 1.13 10.14
C ARG A 95 -1.68 2.01 9.68
N TYR A 96 -1.51 2.72 8.57
CA TYR A 96 -2.46 3.72 8.09
C TYR A 96 -3.21 3.25 6.85
N ALA A 97 -4.52 3.53 6.80
CA ALA A 97 -5.29 3.48 5.57
C ALA A 97 -5.23 4.83 4.86
N LEU A 98 -4.72 4.85 3.63
CA LEU A 98 -4.82 5.97 2.72
C LEU A 98 -6.22 6.02 2.15
N VAL A 99 -6.92 7.11 2.38
CA VAL A 99 -8.27 7.38 1.87
C VAL A 99 -8.14 8.32 0.67
N VAL A 100 -8.07 7.74 -0.52
CA VAL A 100 -7.86 8.47 -1.77
C VAL A 100 -9.15 9.10 -2.25
N GLN A 101 -9.14 10.40 -2.48
CA GLN A 101 -10.26 11.21 -2.94
C GLN A 101 -9.84 11.94 -4.24
N ARG A 102 -9.63 11.15 -5.30
CA ARG A 102 -9.01 11.58 -6.56
C ARG A 102 -9.64 12.84 -7.17
N THR A 103 -10.96 12.94 -7.16
CA THR A 103 -11.69 14.09 -7.76
C THR A 103 -11.68 15.34 -6.90
N SER A 104 -11.17 15.21 -5.67
CA SER A 104 -11.07 16.30 -4.68
C SER A 104 -9.61 16.64 -4.37
N ASP A 105 -8.66 16.11 -5.18
CA ASP A 105 -7.24 16.39 -5.06
C ASP A 105 -6.72 16.16 -3.63
N ARG A 106 -7.08 14.99 -3.03
CA ARG A 106 -6.87 14.78 -1.61
C ARG A 106 -6.61 13.31 -1.27
N VAL A 107 -5.70 13.09 -0.32
CA VAL A 107 -5.51 11.83 0.40
C VAL A 107 -5.54 12.12 1.88
N GLU A 108 -6.47 11.52 2.61
CA GLU A 108 -6.54 11.52 4.07
C GLU A 108 -6.07 10.17 4.62
N PHE A 109 -5.73 10.13 5.91
CA PHE A 109 -5.14 8.94 6.51
C PHE A 109 -5.91 8.56 7.78
N VAL A 110 -6.27 7.27 7.89
CA VAL A 110 -6.87 6.70 9.10
C VAL A 110 -5.82 5.81 9.76
N ASP A 111 -5.37 6.17 10.97
CA ASP A 111 -4.54 5.31 11.81
C ASP A 111 -5.35 4.09 12.24
N GLY A 112 -4.94 2.92 11.83
CA GLY A 112 -5.56 1.66 12.23
C GLY A 112 -5.33 1.34 13.70
N GLY A 113 -4.29 1.92 14.33
CA GLY A 113 -3.97 1.73 15.74
C GLY A 113 -3.35 0.37 16.07
N LEU A 114 -2.81 -0.35 15.06
CA LEU A 114 -2.00 -1.55 15.21
C LEU A 114 -0.65 -1.31 14.52
N PHE A 115 0.45 -1.34 15.26
CA PHE A 115 1.78 -1.12 14.72
C PHE A 115 2.86 -1.57 15.69
N GLN A 116 4.11 -1.61 15.23
CA GLN A 116 5.28 -1.87 16.04
C GLN A 116 6.06 -0.59 16.29
N GLU A 117 6.49 -0.37 17.53
CA GLU A 117 7.49 0.63 17.89
C GLU A 117 8.86 -0.04 18.00
N ASP A 118 9.84 0.51 17.28
CA ASP A 118 11.22 0.00 17.28
C ASP A 118 12.04 0.73 18.36
N HIS A 119 12.56 -0.03 19.32
CA HIS A 119 13.38 0.44 20.45
C HIS A 119 14.85 0.03 20.33
N VAL A 120 15.35 -0.16 19.09
CA VAL A 120 16.75 -0.50 18.75
C VAL A 120 17.12 -1.96 19.08
N ASP A 121 16.76 -2.46 20.24
CA ASP A 121 17.05 -3.81 20.74
C ASP A 121 15.84 -4.76 20.72
N HIS A 122 14.63 -4.20 20.61
CA HIS A 122 13.38 -4.96 20.49
C HIS A 122 12.30 -4.10 19.82
N LYS A 123 11.20 -4.74 19.42
CA LYS A 123 10.00 -4.07 18.93
C LYS A 123 8.85 -4.34 19.89
N ASP A 124 8.10 -3.29 20.20
CA ASP A 124 6.88 -3.40 20.99
C ASP A 124 5.65 -3.34 20.09
N ASP A 125 4.77 -4.30 20.22
CA ASP A 125 3.48 -4.28 19.55
C ASP A 125 2.53 -3.32 20.26
N ILE A 126 1.98 -2.39 19.51
CA ILE A 126 1.03 -1.37 20.00
C ILE A 126 -0.37 -1.63 19.47
N LYS A 127 -1.34 -1.70 20.37
CA LYS A 127 -2.78 -1.77 20.05
C LYS A 127 -3.54 -0.62 20.73
N GLN A 128 -4.05 0.29 19.94
CA GLN A 128 -4.81 1.46 20.39
C GLN A 128 -6.10 1.66 19.57
N ALA A 129 -6.94 2.62 19.97
CA ALA A 129 -8.12 2.97 19.19
C ALA A 129 -7.73 3.59 17.85
N PRO A 130 -8.46 3.29 16.76
CA PRO A 130 -8.23 3.95 15.48
C PRO A 130 -8.52 5.45 15.56
N ALA A 131 -7.87 6.24 14.70
CA ALA A 131 -8.02 7.68 14.66
C ALA A 131 -7.89 8.25 13.24
N LEU A 132 -8.59 9.33 12.94
CA LEU A 132 -8.34 10.11 11.72
C LEU A 132 -7.08 10.96 11.94
N SER A 133 -6.10 10.83 11.05
CA SER A 133 -4.86 11.62 11.09
C SER A 133 -5.11 13.08 10.69
N ASN A 134 -4.27 13.99 11.18
CA ASN A 134 -4.22 15.37 10.69
C ASN A 134 -3.42 15.49 9.38
N PHE A 135 -2.53 14.54 9.12
CA PHE A 135 -1.70 14.51 7.91
C PHE A 135 -2.56 14.34 6.66
N VAL A 136 -2.32 15.17 5.65
CA VAL A 136 -3.07 15.20 4.40
C VAL A 136 -2.15 15.51 3.24
N LEU A 137 -2.28 14.76 2.13
CA LEU A 137 -1.71 15.14 0.84
C LEU A 137 -2.79 15.81 0.00
N SER A 138 -2.44 16.90 -0.69
CA SER A 138 -3.41 17.75 -1.41
C SER A 138 -2.97 18.08 -2.84
N GLU A 139 -2.09 17.26 -3.43
CA GLU A 139 -1.69 17.38 -4.83
C GLU A 139 -2.78 16.86 -5.78
N SER A 140 -2.73 17.31 -7.05
CA SER A 140 -3.82 17.09 -7.99
C SER A 140 -3.90 15.66 -8.50
N ARG A 141 -5.07 15.04 -8.34
CA ARG A 141 -5.46 13.72 -8.86
C ARG A 141 -4.58 12.57 -8.37
N PRO A 142 -4.55 12.26 -7.07
CA PRO A 142 -3.89 11.06 -6.57
C PRO A 142 -4.40 9.81 -7.29
N THR A 143 -3.50 8.97 -7.81
CA THR A 143 -3.86 7.85 -8.68
C THR A 143 -3.19 6.55 -8.28
N HIS A 144 -1.86 6.46 -8.40
CA HIS A 144 -1.12 5.25 -8.11
C HIS A 144 -0.43 5.37 -6.75
N ILE A 145 -0.51 4.27 -5.99
CA ILE A 145 0.13 4.15 -4.68
C ILE A 145 0.97 2.88 -4.74
N THR A 146 2.25 3.02 -4.43
CA THR A 146 3.22 1.92 -4.41
C THR A 146 4.05 2.01 -3.15
N SER A 147 4.53 0.88 -2.66
CA SER A 147 5.36 0.85 -1.46
C SER A 147 6.51 -0.16 -1.60
N ALA A 148 7.63 0.15 -0.97
CA ALA A 148 8.74 -0.77 -0.77
C ALA A 148 9.51 -0.41 0.50
N GLY A 149 9.86 -1.41 1.29
CA GLY A 149 10.44 -1.20 2.62
C GLY A 149 9.56 -0.27 3.46
N ALA A 150 10.15 0.81 3.99
CA ALA A 150 9.42 1.79 4.79
C ALA A 150 8.78 2.93 3.98
N HIS A 151 8.99 2.97 2.65
CA HIS A 151 8.58 4.09 1.81
C HIS A 151 7.29 3.81 1.05
N LEU A 152 6.46 4.83 0.95
CA LEU A 152 5.21 4.87 0.20
C LEU A 152 5.28 6.01 -0.81
N ALA A 153 5.10 5.72 -2.09
CA ALA A 153 4.98 6.72 -3.14
C ALA A 153 3.51 6.92 -3.53
N VAL A 154 3.07 8.16 -3.54
CA VAL A 154 1.75 8.56 -4.06
C VAL A 154 1.96 9.38 -5.33
N PHE A 155 1.51 8.84 -6.46
CA PHE A 155 1.56 9.50 -7.75
C PHE A 155 0.31 10.35 -7.97
N PHE A 156 0.51 11.61 -8.32
CA PHE A 156 -0.53 12.58 -8.66
C PHE A 156 -0.44 12.90 -10.14
N ASP A 157 -1.50 12.64 -10.90
CA ASP A 157 -1.49 12.80 -12.36
C ASP A 157 -1.37 14.26 -12.82
N GLY A 158 -1.72 15.21 -11.95
CA GLY A 158 -1.96 16.59 -12.37
C GLY A 158 -3.23 16.70 -13.21
N ASP A 159 -3.48 17.87 -13.78
CA ASP A 159 -4.67 18.11 -14.60
C ASP A 159 -4.37 18.94 -15.86
N ALA A 160 -4.63 18.33 -17.01
CA ALA A 160 -4.49 18.99 -18.32
C ALA A 160 -5.34 20.25 -18.45
N ASN A 161 -6.54 20.26 -17.85
CA ASN A 161 -7.47 21.38 -18.01
C ASN A 161 -7.03 22.64 -17.23
N SER A 162 -6.39 22.44 -16.08
CA SER A 162 -5.82 23.53 -15.27
C SER A 162 -4.33 23.75 -15.53
N SER A 163 -3.72 22.95 -16.41
CA SER A 163 -2.27 22.94 -16.65
C SER A 163 -1.46 22.65 -15.36
N THR A 164 -2.03 21.88 -14.44
CA THR A 164 -1.33 21.44 -13.22
C THR A 164 -0.42 20.27 -13.57
N PRO A 165 0.89 20.34 -13.30
CA PRO A 165 1.82 19.23 -13.54
C PRO A 165 1.52 18.04 -12.63
N ALA A 166 2.05 16.86 -13.00
CA ALA A 166 2.11 15.69 -12.14
C ALA A 166 3.14 15.87 -11.03
N ALA A 167 3.00 15.09 -9.96
CA ALA A 167 3.95 15.04 -8.86
C ALA A 167 3.98 13.63 -8.24
N VAL A 168 5.04 13.32 -7.50
CA VAL A 168 5.12 12.14 -6.63
C VAL A 168 5.57 12.58 -5.25
N ALA A 169 4.79 12.27 -4.23
CA ALA A 169 5.23 12.39 -2.85
C ALA A 169 5.69 11.02 -2.35
N VAL A 170 6.87 10.97 -1.72
CA VAL A 170 7.38 9.76 -1.05
C VAL A 170 7.40 10.00 0.44
N ILE A 171 6.63 9.21 1.17
CA ILE A 171 6.40 9.39 2.61
C ILE A 171 6.62 8.07 3.36
N THR A 172 6.80 8.17 4.67
CA THR A 172 6.87 7.06 5.61
C THR A 172 5.72 7.12 6.63
N ASP A 173 5.49 6.05 7.35
CA ASP A 173 4.53 6.04 8.47
C ASP A 173 4.91 7.05 9.57
N ALA A 174 6.22 7.33 9.73
CA ALA A 174 6.71 8.35 10.66
C ALA A 174 6.34 9.78 10.22
N ASP A 175 6.34 10.07 8.92
CA ASP A 175 5.87 11.36 8.39
C ASP A 175 4.39 11.57 8.69
N ILE A 176 3.58 10.53 8.51
CA ILE A 176 2.14 10.56 8.82
C ILE A 176 1.92 10.77 10.33
N ALA A 177 2.67 10.03 11.17
CA ALA A 177 2.55 10.08 12.63
C ALA A 177 2.89 11.46 13.21
N THR A 178 3.87 12.16 12.60
CA THR A 178 4.39 13.44 13.11
C THR A 178 3.81 14.67 12.39
N ASP A 179 2.89 14.47 11.45
CA ASP A 179 2.36 15.53 10.57
C ASP A 179 3.50 16.31 9.88
N SER A 180 4.48 15.55 9.37
CA SER A 180 5.71 16.09 8.77
C SER A 180 5.41 16.77 7.43
N SER A 181 6.12 17.86 7.14
CA SER A 181 6.12 18.49 5.81
C SER A 181 7.46 18.34 5.08
N GLY A 182 8.41 17.58 5.66
CA GLY A 182 9.78 17.45 5.19
C GLY A 182 10.07 16.23 4.31
N TYR A 183 9.03 15.56 3.78
CA TYR A 183 9.19 14.42 2.89
C TYR A 183 9.55 14.85 1.46
N PRO A 184 10.28 14.03 0.68
CA PRO A 184 10.69 14.38 -0.68
C PRO A 184 9.52 14.33 -1.67
N VAL A 185 9.48 15.33 -2.55
CA VAL A 185 8.50 15.46 -3.64
C VAL A 185 9.21 15.63 -4.97
N LEU A 186 8.89 14.75 -5.93
CA LEU A 186 9.28 14.91 -7.33
C LEU A 186 8.19 15.71 -8.06
N ASN A 187 8.56 16.87 -8.62
CA ASN A 187 7.68 17.70 -9.41
C ASN A 187 8.03 17.57 -10.90
N TYR A 188 7.06 17.26 -11.73
CA TYR A 188 7.22 17.19 -13.19
C TYR A 188 6.92 18.53 -13.87
N SER A 189 7.30 18.62 -15.14
CA SER A 189 7.00 19.81 -15.95
C SER A 189 5.62 19.76 -16.60
N THR A 190 4.95 18.61 -16.63
CA THR A 190 3.65 18.40 -17.31
C THR A 190 2.80 17.40 -16.53
N HIS A 191 1.48 17.43 -16.79
CA HIS A 191 0.58 16.38 -16.32
C HIS A 191 0.88 15.06 -17.03
N MET A 192 0.69 13.92 -16.35
CA MET A 192 0.76 12.58 -16.95
C MET A 192 0.02 11.59 -16.07
N HIS A 193 -0.48 10.52 -16.69
CA HIS A 193 -0.92 9.33 -15.99
C HIS A 193 0.27 8.38 -15.92
N GLY A 194 1.09 8.53 -14.89
CA GLY A 194 2.38 7.86 -14.74
C GLY A 194 2.41 6.89 -13.57
N ALA A 195 3.58 6.33 -13.32
CA ALA A 195 3.84 5.40 -12.23
C ALA A 195 5.20 5.69 -11.59
N ALA A 196 5.35 5.34 -10.32
CA ALA A 196 6.60 5.49 -9.57
C ALA A 196 6.75 4.36 -8.57
N GLN A 197 7.99 3.93 -8.33
CA GLN A 197 8.34 2.89 -7.36
C GLN A 197 9.44 3.43 -6.43
N PRO A 198 9.19 3.56 -5.13
CA PRO A 198 10.22 3.94 -4.17
C PRO A 198 11.20 2.78 -4.01
N ARG A 199 12.51 3.09 -3.91
CA ARG A 199 13.57 2.07 -3.80
C ARG A 199 14.72 2.58 -2.93
N GLY A 200 14.59 2.48 -1.62
CA GLY A 200 15.53 3.06 -0.66
C GLY A 200 15.61 4.58 -0.82
N ALA A 201 16.81 5.11 -1.10
CA ALA A 201 17.03 6.53 -1.36
C ALA A 201 16.61 6.97 -2.77
N TYR A 202 16.20 6.02 -3.62
CA TYR A 202 15.86 6.29 -5.00
C TYR A 202 14.36 6.21 -5.25
N LEU A 203 13.95 6.85 -6.34
CA LEU A 203 12.62 6.75 -6.93
C LEU A 203 12.77 6.41 -8.41
N VAL A 204 12.26 5.25 -8.83
CA VAL A 204 12.20 4.88 -10.25
C VAL A 204 10.85 5.29 -10.78
N SER A 205 10.82 6.26 -11.69
CA SER A 205 9.56 6.86 -12.11
C SER A 205 9.50 7.15 -13.60
N THR A 206 8.28 7.34 -14.08
CA THR A 206 7.97 7.55 -15.49
C THR A 206 8.25 8.98 -15.94
N VAL A 207 8.64 9.13 -17.20
CA VAL A 207 8.86 10.42 -17.85
C VAL A 207 7.99 10.53 -19.09
N ARG A 208 7.31 11.69 -19.24
CA ARG A 208 6.50 12.02 -20.40
C ARG A 208 7.02 13.28 -21.08
N ASP A 209 7.21 13.23 -22.41
CA ASP A 209 7.46 14.44 -23.18
C ASP A 209 6.22 15.35 -23.15
N ALA A 210 6.41 16.62 -22.84
CA ALA A 210 5.33 17.62 -22.78
C ALA A 210 4.57 17.77 -24.11
N ASN A 211 5.21 17.44 -25.24
CA ASN A 211 4.60 17.47 -26.58
C ASN A 211 3.93 16.15 -26.97
N SER A 212 3.98 15.11 -26.14
CA SER A 212 3.30 13.84 -26.39
C SER A 212 1.80 14.05 -26.60
N ALA A 213 1.21 13.38 -27.60
CA ALA A 213 -0.21 13.46 -27.89
C ALA A 213 -1.08 12.69 -26.87
N THR A 214 -0.47 11.82 -26.08
CA THR A 214 -1.15 11.01 -25.05
C THR A 214 -0.77 11.49 -23.66
N THR A 215 -1.57 11.12 -22.65
CA THR A 215 -1.25 11.38 -21.24
C THR A 215 -0.34 10.30 -20.65
N LEU A 216 -0.12 9.18 -21.35
CA LEU A 216 0.76 8.11 -20.92
C LEU A 216 2.22 8.48 -21.22
N PRO A 217 3.14 8.19 -20.28
CA PRO A 217 4.57 8.28 -20.50
C PRO A 217 5.08 7.18 -21.44
N ASP A 218 6.32 7.29 -21.86
CA ASP A 218 7.00 6.32 -22.72
C ASP A 218 8.47 6.09 -22.33
N LYS A 219 8.95 6.74 -21.26
CA LYS A 219 10.29 6.60 -20.70
C LYS A 219 10.26 6.43 -19.19
N VAL A 220 11.36 5.96 -18.65
CA VAL A 220 11.61 5.81 -17.21
C VAL A 220 12.91 6.51 -16.83
N ALA A 221 12.95 7.06 -15.63
CA ALA A 221 14.11 7.68 -15.03
C ALA A 221 14.30 7.23 -13.59
N VAL A 222 15.51 7.36 -13.09
CA VAL A 222 15.86 7.21 -11.67
C VAL A 222 16.16 8.57 -11.09
N TYR A 223 15.64 8.80 -9.92
CA TYR A 223 15.83 10.02 -9.14
C TYR A 223 16.38 9.66 -7.76
N HIS A 224 17.26 10.49 -7.21
CA HIS A 224 17.82 10.33 -5.88
C HIS A 224 17.25 11.38 -4.93
N ALA A 225 16.85 10.96 -3.73
CA ALA A 225 16.25 11.83 -2.72
C ALA A 225 17.30 12.70 -2.03
N HIS A 226 17.06 14.01 -1.98
CA HIS A 226 17.87 15.01 -1.28
C HIS A 226 17.00 15.89 -0.37
N GLY A 227 16.77 15.42 0.86
CA GLY A 227 15.90 16.12 1.80
C GLY A 227 14.44 16.13 1.33
N ASP A 228 13.92 17.28 0.90
CA ASP A 228 12.53 17.48 0.50
C ASP A 228 12.28 17.38 -1.01
N HIS A 229 13.29 17.03 -1.81
CA HIS A 229 13.19 16.95 -3.27
C HIS A 229 13.99 15.78 -3.84
N PHE A 230 13.86 15.58 -5.15
CA PHE A 230 14.57 14.58 -5.92
C PHE A 230 15.41 15.23 -7.03
N ASP A 231 16.64 14.75 -7.21
CA ASP A 231 17.49 15.04 -8.35
C ASP A 231 17.49 13.90 -9.36
N GLU A 232 17.45 14.22 -10.66
CA GLU A 232 17.50 13.23 -11.73
C GLU A 232 18.91 12.65 -11.88
N GLU A 233 19.02 11.31 -11.76
CA GLU A 233 20.28 10.59 -11.91
C GLU A 233 20.46 10.10 -13.35
N VAL A 234 19.46 9.42 -13.89
CA VAL A 234 19.50 8.87 -15.24
C VAL A 234 18.10 8.79 -15.86
N VAL A 235 18.00 9.12 -17.15
CA VAL A 235 16.85 8.81 -18.00
C VAL A 235 17.24 7.74 -18.99
N PHE A 236 16.51 6.63 -19.02
CA PHE A 236 16.80 5.53 -19.93
C PHE A 236 16.39 5.84 -21.36
N GLU A 237 17.19 5.36 -22.32
CA GLU A 237 16.90 5.50 -23.75
C GLU A 237 15.89 4.45 -24.24
N GLU A 238 15.75 3.34 -23.52
CA GLU A 238 14.80 2.27 -23.77
C GLU A 238 13.36 2.79 -23.66
N LEU A 239 12.61 2.68 -24.75
CA LEU A 239 11.24 3.17 -24.80
C LEU A 239 10.26 2.10 -24.26
N CYS A 240 9.25 2.57 -23.57
CA CYS A 240 8.09 1.80 -23.09
C CYS A 240 6.81 2.43 -23.63
N PRO A 241 6.46 2.20 -24.92
CA PRO A 241 5.31 2.84 -25.54
C PRO A 241 4.01 2.55 -24.80
N GLY A 242 3.22 3.59 -24.51
CA GLY A 242 1.96 3.46 -23.81
C GLY A 242 2.10 2.90 -22.40
N LEU A 243 3.18 3.25 -21.72
CA LEU A 243 3.52 2.78 -20.37
C LEU A 243 2.32 2.92 -19.44
N HIS A 244 1.98 1.80 -18.76
CA HIS A 244 0.92 1.75 -17.78
C HIS A 244 1.16 0.61 -16.80
N GLY A 245 1.09 0.92 -15.51
CA GLY A 245 1.37 -0.05 -14.44
C GLY A 245 2.86 -0.23 -14.18
N SER A 246 3.19 -0.45 -12.92
CA SER A 246 4.53 -0.78 -12.46
C SER A 246 4.46 -1.67 -11.24
N ALA A 247 5.49 -2.48 -11.02
CA ALA A 247 5.71 -3.25 -9.82
C ALA A 247 7.20 -3.40 -9.56
N GLN A 248 7.56 -3.89 -8.38
CA GLN A 248 8.93 -4.24 -8.05
C GLN A 248 8.99 -5.46 -7.13
N ASN A 249 10.14 -6.09 -7.13
CA ASN A 249 10.59 -7.02 -6.11
C ASN A 249 11.96 -6.55 -5.58
N GLN A 250 12.66 -7.39 -4.81
CA GLN A 250 13.98 -7.01 -4.30
C GLN A 250 15.04 -6.78 -5.39
N HIS A 251 14.89 -7.36 -6.60
CA HIS A 251 15.88 -7.33 -7.68
C HIS A 251 15.61 -6.25 -8.71
N VAL A 252 14.35 -6.05 -9.10
CA VAL A 252 13.98 -5.22 -10.25
C VAL A 252 12.76 -4.33 -9.97
N VAL A 253 12.68 -3.26 -10.80
CA VAL A 253 11.46 -2.48 -11.00
C VAL A 253 11.00 -2.69 -12.44
N ALA A 254 9.73 -3.00 -12.66
CA ALA A 254 9.17 -3.27 -13.98
C ALA A 254 8.02 -2.35 -14.35
N PHE A 255 7.91 -2.04 -15.66
CA PHE A 255 6.87 -1.20 -16.23
C PHE A 255 6.22 -1.89 -17.43
N GLY A 256 4.89 -1.90 -17.47
CA GLY A 256 4.13 -2.50 -18.58
C GLY A 256 4.08 -1.56 -19.78
N CYS A 257 4.42 -2.08 -20.97
CA CYS A 257 4.46 -1.39 -22.24
C CYS A 257 3.48 -2.04 -23.24
N THR A 258 3.21 -1.40 -24.36
CA THR A 258 2.43 -2.03 -25.43
C THR A 258 3.20 -3.12 -26.17
N ASP A 259 4.52 -3.10 -26.10
CA ASP A 259 5.43 -4.00 -26.79
C ASP A 259 6.19 -4.97 -25.85
N GLY A 260 5.81 -5.02 -24.57
CA GLY A 260 6.43 -5.89 -23.58
C GLY A 260 6.49 -5.30 -22.18
N VAL A 261 7.53 -5.62 -21.44
CA VAL A 261 7.83 -5.12 -20.11
C VAL A 261 9.22 -4.49 -20.10
N LEU A 262 9.32 -3.24 -19.63
CA LEU A 262 10.61 -2.60 -19.38
C LEU A 262 11.04 -2.92 -17.96
N VAL A 263 12.22 -3.49 -17.79
CA VAL A 263 12.80 -3.90 -16.52
C VAL A 263 13.99 -3.01 -16.19
N ILE A 264 14.00 -2.48 -14.98
CA ILE A 264 15.10 -1.71 -14.41
C ILE A 264 15.73 -2.52 -13.29
N SER A 265 16.93 -3.01 -13.51
CA SER A 265 17.73 -3.74 -12.52
C SER A 265 18.63 -2.78 -11.77
N GLN A 266 18.87 -3.07 -10.48
CA GLN A 266 19.78 -2.30 -9.64
C GLN A 266 20.90 -3.18 -9.11
N GLU A 267 22.15 -2.73 -9.31
CA GLU A 267 23.34 -3.26 -8.65
C GLU A 267 24.03 -2.11 -7.91
N ASP A 268 24.01 -2.13 -6.60
CA ASP A 268 24.44 -1.03 -5.73
C ASP A 268 23.74 0.30 -6.10
N GLU A 269 24.50 1.29 -6.57
CA GLU A 269 24.00 2.60 -7.02
C GLU A 269 23.82 2.67 -8.55
N THR A 270 24.02 1.55 -9.26
CA THR A 270 23.95 1.50 -10.73
C THR A 270 22.62 0.89 -11.17
N PHE A 271 21.95 1.59 -12.09
CA PHE A 271 20.71 1.13 -12.69
C PHE A 271 20.88 0.85 -14.17
N THR A 272 20.33 -0.26 -14.63
CA THR A 272 20.33 -0.68 -16.03
C THR A 272 18.93 -1.01 -16.50
N ALA A 273 18.65 -0.72 -17.78
CA ALA A 273 17.35 -1.02 -18.39
C ALA A 273 17.46 -2.18 -19.38
N SER A 274 16.47 -3.05 -19.37
CA SER A 274 16.31 -4.12 -20.36
C SER A 274 14.83 -4.26 -20.74
N LYS A 275 14.55 -4.93 -21.88
CA LYS A 275 13.19 -5.10 -22.39
C LYS A 275 12.86 -6.57 -22.59
N ILE A 276 11.75 -7.00 -21.96
CA ILE A 276 11.13 -8.29 -22.23
C ILE A 276 10.05 -8.08 -23.29
N ALA A 277 10.15 -8.72 -24.44
CA ALA A 277 9.19 -8.57 -25.53
C ALA A 277 7.90 -9.37 -25.25
N ASN A 278 6.78 -8.90 -25.81
CA ASN A 278 5.54 -9.68 -25.80
C ASN A 278 5.75 -11.04 -26.49
N THR A 279 5.11 -12.09 -25.95
CA THR A 279 5.08 -13.45 -26.55
C THR A 279 4.02 -13.56 -27.63
N ASP A 280 3.96 -14.71 -28.31
CA ASP A 280 2.94 -15.02 -29.32
C ASP A 280 1.51 -15.11 -28.75
N ASP A 281 1.36 -15.16 -27.41
CA ASP A 281 0.07 -15.15 -26.73
C ASP A 281 -0.61 -13.78 -26.74
N PHE A 282 0.15 -12.71 -27.01
CA PHE A 282 -0.43 -11.38 -27.15
C PHE A 282 -1.11 -11.22 -28.50
N THR A 283 -2.40 -10.88 -28.47
CA THR A 283 -3.20 -10.68 -29.68
C THR A 283 -3.78 -9.28 -29.75
N GLY A 284 -3.85 -8.72 -30.96
CA GLY A 284 -4.50 -7.43 -31.22
C GLY A 284 -3.82 -6.27 -30.48
N THR A 285 -4.53 -5.63 -29.56
CA THR A 285 -4.05 -4.48 -28.77
C THR A 285 -3.75 -4.86 -27.31
N MET A 286 -3.58 -6.14 -27.02
CA MET A 286 -3.20 -6.60 -25.68
C MET A 286 -1.86 -6.01 -25.29
N ARG A 287 -1.75 -5.62 -24.03
CA ARG A 287 -0.51 -5.15 -23.40
C ARG A 287 -0.54 -5.48 -21.92
N ILE A 288 0.60 -5.60 -21.31
CA ILE A 288 0.68 -5.57 -19.85
C ILE A 288 0.27 -4.18 -19.38
N GLY A 289 -0.89 -4.10 -18.76
CA GLY A 289 -1.46 -2.85 -18.23
C GLY A 289 -1.45 -2.77 -16.71
N THR A 290 -1.14 -3.88 -16.03
CA THR A 290 -1.02 -3.98 -14.59
C THR A 290 0.11 -4.93 -14.27
N LEU A 291 0.92 -4.55 -13.28
CA LEU A 291 2.00 -5.38 -12.75
C LEU A 291 1.82 -5.54 -11.25
N VAL A 292 2.25 -6.68 -10.73
CA VAL A 292 2.26 -7.02 -9.30
C VAL A 292 3.58 -7.64 -8.96
N GLY A 293 4.14 -7.26 -7.83
CA GLY A 293 5.35 -7.86 -7.26
C GLY A 293 5.20 -7.98 -5.75
N ALA A 294 6.03 -8.79 -5.15
CA ALA A 294 6.25 -8.85 -3.73
C ALA A 294 7.76 -8.84 -3.46
N GLU A 295 8.18 -8.36 -2.30
CA GLU A 295 9.60 -8.14 -2.00
C GLU A 295 10.42 -9.41 -2.20
N HIS A 296 9.93 -10.55 -1.73
CA HIS A 296 10.63 -11.84 -1.79
C HIS A 296 10.18 -12.76 -2.95
N ALA A 297 9.27 -12.30 -3.81
CA ALA A 297 8.90 -13.06 -5.00
C ALA A 297 9.91 -12.82 -6.11
N GLU A 298 10.48 -13.88 -6.67
CA GLU A 298 11.41 -13.80 -7.81
C GLU A 298 10.69 -13.32 -9.06
N HIS A 299 9.48 -13.83 -9.30
CA HIS A 299 8.69 -13.47 -10.46
C HIS A 299 7.75 -12.30 -10.18
N LEU A 300 7.59 -11.44 -11.18
CA LEU A 300 6.51 -10.48 -11.20
C LEU A 300 5.29 -11.07 -11.92
N VAL A 301 4.13 -10.55 -11.61
CA VAL A 301 2.88 -10.92 -12.31
C VAL A 301 2.44 -9.77 -13.19
N GLY A 302 2.15 -10.06 -14.46
CA GLY A 302 1.63 -9.11 -15.43
C GLY A 302 0.20 -9.48 -15.87
N PHE A 303 -0.67 -8.46 -16.01
CA PHE A 303 -2.00 -8.66 -16.54
C PHE A 303 -2.21 -7.92 -17.86
N ALA A 304 -2.67 -8.67 -18.87
CA ALA A 304 -3.11 -8.15 -20.16
C ALA A 304 -4.61 -8.48 -20.33
N GLY A 305 -5.48 -7.59 -19.85
CA GLY A 305 -6.92 -7.88 -19.75
C GLY A 305 -7.20 -8.97 -18.71
N ALA A 306 -7.80 -10.09 -19.13
CA ALA A 306 -8.05 -11.25 -18.29
C ALA A 306 -6.91 -12.29 -18.32
N SER A 307 -5.88 -12.11 -19.14
CA SER A 307 -4.72 -12.99 -19.20
C SER A 307 -3.71 -12.59 -18.12
N MET A 308 -3.18 -13.59 -17.44
CA MET A 308 -2.13 -13.48 -16.43
C MET A 308 -0.81 -14.02 -16.99
N PHE A 309 0.28 -13.34 -16.72
CA PHE A 309 1.61 -13.75 -17.12
C PHE A 309 2.55 -13.78 -15.93
N ALA A 310 3.35 -14.82 -15.80
CA ALA A 310 4.56 -14.82 -14.97
C ALA A 310 5.67 -14.09 -15.73
N ILE A 311 6.38 -13.20 -15.06
CA ILE A 311 7.48 -12.42 -15.68
C ILE A 311 8.76 -12.80 -14.97
N HIS A 312 9.64 -13.48 -15.72
CA HIS A 312 10.96 -13.93 -15.30
C HIS A 312 11.97 -12.83 -15.66
N ALA A 313 12.14 -11.87 -14.77
CA ALA A 313 12.90 -10.66 -15.07
C ALA A 313 14.38 -10.91 -15.30
N GLU A 314 14.96 -11.92 -14.63
CA GLU A 314 16.37 -12.30 -14.77
C GLU A 314 16.65 -13.01 -16.11
N ASP A 315 15.73 -13.87 -16.56
CA ASP A 315 15.84 -14.62 -17.81
C ASP A 315 15.41 -13.80 -19.03
N GLY A 316 14.67 -12.72 -18.81
CA GLY A 316 14.14 -11.86 -19.88
C GLY A 316 12.96 -12.48 -20.62
N GLU A 317 12.17 -13.31 -19.94
CA GLU A 317 11.05 -14.08 -20.49
C GLU A 317 9.74 -13.82 -19.73
N MET A 318 8.62 -14.21 -20.32
CA MET A 318 7.31 -14.22 -19.67
C MET A 318 6.45 -15.36 -20.21
N ASP A 319 5.68 -15.99 -19.32
CA ASP A 319 4.84 -17.14 -19.61
C ASP A 319 3.38 -16.88 -19.27
N LEU A 320 2.47 -17.36 -20.14
CA LEU A 320 1.04 -17.32 -19.89
C LEU A 320 0.67 -18.29 -18.76
N VAL A 321 -0.01 -17.79 -17.73
CA VAL A 321 -0.48 -18.58 -16.59
C VAL A 321 -1.93 -18.99 -16.81
N ASP A 322 -2.22 -20.29 -16.72
CA ASP A 322 -3.59 -20.82 -16.74
C ASP A 322 -4.22 -20.78 -15.33
N TRP A 323 -4.88 -19.68 -15.00
CA TRP A 323 -5.58 -19.52 -13.73
C TRP A 323 -7.01 -20.10 -13.73
N GLN A 324 -7.35 -20.94 -14.70
CA GLN A 324 -8.65 -21.60 -14.86
C GLN A 324 -9.82 -20.60 -14.96
N ALA A 325 -9.63 -19.58 -15.81
CA ALA A 325 -10.64 -18.55 -16.06
C ALA A 325 -11.94 -19.15 -16.59
N ALA A 326 -13.07 -18.81 -16.00
CA ALA A 326 -14.37 -19.08 -16.60
C ALA A 326 -14.61 -18.17 -17.83
N GLU A 327 -15.47 -18.59 -18.74
CA GLU A 327 -15.83 -17.76 -19.90
C GLU A 327 -16.39 -16.40 -19.47
N GLY A 328 -15.77 -15.33 -19.96
CA GLY A 328 -16.15 -13.96 -19.62
C GLY A 328 -15.73 -13.46 -18.24
N ALA A 329 -14.93 -14.24 -17.50
CA ALA A 329 -14.37 -13.79 -16.25
C ALA A 329 -13.37 -12.65 -16.49
N GLY A 330 -13.43 -11.61 -15.64
CA GLY A 330 -12.48 -10.49 -15.60
C GLY A 330 -11.88 -10.38 -14.22
N ILE A 331 -10.57 -10.21 -14.12
CA ILE A 331 -9.84 -10.08 -12.86
C ILE A 331 -10.13 -8.69 -12.27
N ILE A 332 -10.53 -8.61 -11.00
CA ILE A 332 -10.90 -7.37 -10.30
C ILE A 332 -10.15 -7.16 -8.98
N GLY A 333 -9.48 -8.20 -8.46
CA GLY A 333 -8.63 -8.16 -7.27
C GLY A 333 -7.57 -9.25 -7.36
N TYR A 334 -6.40 -9.02 -6.80
CA TYR A 334 -5.26 -9.96 -6.88
C TYR A 334 -4.17 -9.59 -5.88
N GLY A 335 -3.29 -10.52 -5.62
CA GLY A 335 -2.04 -10.28 -4.89
C GLY A 335 -1.40 -11.55 -4.37
N PHE A 336 -0.15 -11.41 -3.94
CA PHE A 336 0.54 -12.44 -3.18
C PHE A 336 -0.06 -12.54 -1.78
N ALA A 337 -0.14 -13.74 -1.25
CA ALA A 337 -0.70 -14.10 0.04
C ALA A 337 0.17 -15.19 0.68
N ASP A 338 -0.09 -15.52 1.94
CA ASP A 338 0.62 -16.59 2.66
C ASP A 338 2.14 -16.40 2.59
N GLY A 339 2.62 -15.27 3.13
CA GLY A 339 4.05 -14.94 3.11
C GLY A 339 4.68 -14.85 1.72
N GLY A 340 3.90 -14.97 0.64
CA GLY A 340 4.37 -15.01 -0.74
C GLY A 340 4.26 -16.40 -1.39
N GLU A 341 3.85 -17.44 -0.66
CA GLU A 341 3.73 -18.81 -1.17
C GLU A 341 2.50 -19.03 -2.07
N LYS A 342 1.52 -18.12 -1.99
CA LYS A 342 0.31 -18.18 -2.80
C LYS A 342 0.05 -16.89 -3.55
N PHE A 343 -0.67 -17.01 -4.66
CA PHE A 343 -1.22 -15.88 -5.38
C PHE A 343 -2.73 -16.03 -5.51
N VAL A 344 -3.49 -14.99 -5.20
CA VAL A 344 -4.95 -15.03 -5.26
C VAL A 344 -5.49 -14.08 -6.33
N LEU A 345 -6.58 -14.52 -6.99
CA LEU A 345 -7.27 -13.78 -8.03
C LEU A 345 -8.76 -13.75 -7.69
N LEU A 346 -9.32 -12.55 -7.58
CA LEU A 346 -10.75 -12.32 -7.46
C LEU A 346 -11.32 -11.94 -8.82
N ASP A 347 -12.35 -12.63 -9.28
CA ASP A 347 -12.99 -12.33 -10.55
C ASP A 347 -14.36 -11.62 -10.39
N ASN A 348 -14.84 -11.01 -11.46
CA ASN A 348 -16.10 -10.30 -11.51
C ASN A 348 -17.34 -11.21 -11.47
N GLN A 349 -17.16 -12.52 -11.50
CA GLN A 349 -18.23 -13.53 -11.38
C GLN A 349 -18.39 -14.03 -9.94
N GLY A 350 -17.55 -13.52 -9.02
CA GLY A 350 -17.61 -13.84 -7.60
C GLY A 350 -16.90 -15.13 -7.22
N TYR A 351 -15.80 -15.44 -7.89
CA TYR A 351 -14.88 -16.51 -7.52
C TYR A 351 -13.55 -15.96 -7.08
N LEU A 352 -12.96 -16.60 -6.08
CA LEU A 352 -11.57 -16.44 -5.68
C LEU A 352 -10.80 -17.67 -6.16
N THR A 353 -9.84 -17.45 -7.06
CA THR A 353 -8.88 -18.48 -7.49
C THR A 353 -7.63 -18.39 -6.67
N ILE A 354 -7.12 -19.50 -6.21
CA ILE A 354 -5.89 -19.64 -5.42
C ILE A 354 -4.89 -20.42 -6.28
N LEU A 355 -3.71 -19.85 -6.44
CA LEU A 355 -2.56 -20.47 -7.11
C LEU A 355 -1.46 -20.69 -6.08
N ASN A 356 -0.79 -21.84 -6.12
CA ASN A 356 0.50 -22.02 -5.46
C ASN A 356 1.55 -21.26 -6.27
N TYR A 357 2.43 -20.55 -5.58
CA TYR A 357 3.57 -19.90 -6.19
C TYR A 357 4.84 -20.69 -5.89
N HIS A 358 5.64 -20.92 -6.92
CA HIS A 358 6.92 -21.60 -6.84
C HIS A 358 8.01 -20.60 -7.28
N GLY A 359 8.85 -20.16 -6.33
CA GLY A 359 10.11 -19.50 -6.64
C GLY A 359 11.10 -20.52 -7.22
N HIS A 360 12.17 -20.08 -7.88
CA HIS A 360 13.20 -21.00 -8.34
C HIS A 360 13.98 -21.55 -7.14
N GLU A 361 13.80 -22.82 -6.82
CA GLU A 361 14.81 -23.54 -6.05
C GLU A 361 15.98 -23.86 -6.97
N HIS A 362 17.09 -23.16 -6.80
CA HIS A 362 18.34 -23.36 -7.56
C HIS A 362 19.07 -24.70 -7.24
N GLU A 363 18.36 -25.81 -7.04
CA GLU A 363 18.99 -27.13 -6.88
C GLU A 363 18.31 -28.21 -7.72
N SER A 364 18.64 -28.28 -8.99
CA SER A 364 19.06 -29.47 -9.76
C SER A 364 18.71 -29.37 -11.25
N ALA A 365 19.72 -29.44 -12.06
CA ALA A 365 19.70 -29.29 -13.53
C ALA A 365 19.07 -30.47 -14.31
N VAL A 366 18.06 -31.17 -13.81
CA VAL A 366 17.56 -32.41 -14.47
C VAL A 366 16.04 -32.61 -14.42
N GLU A 367 15.23 -31.81 -13.77
CA GLU A 367 13.78 -31.95 -13.82
C GLU A 367 13.13 -30.88 -14.69
N ALA A 368 11.99 -31.18 -15.30
CA ALA A 368 11.26 -30.22 -16.11
C ALA A 368 10.91 -29.00 -15.25
N GLU A 369 11.16 -27.81 -15.77
CA GLU A 369 10.83 -26.56 -15.08
C GLU A 369 9.36 -26.57 -14.63
N GLU A 370 9.14 -26.54 -13.32
CA GLU A 370 7.78 -26.39 -12.79
C GLU A 370 7.28 -24.97 -13.11
N PRO A 371 5.97 -24.81 -13.43
CA PRO A 371 5.45 -23.49 -13.71
C PRO A 371 5.51 -22.62 -12.46
N ALA A 372 5.85 -21.35 -12.60
CA ALA A 372 5.92 -20.40 -11.47
C ALA A 372 4.60 -20.30 -10.68
N PHE A 373 3.45 -20.57 -11.33
CA PHE A 373 2.14 -20.56 -10.72
C PHE A 373 1.35 -21.79 -11.10
N GLU A 374 0.85 -22.55 -10.12
CA GLU A 374 0.02 -23.73 -10.31
C GLU A 374 -1.37 -23.53 -9.69
N PHE A 375 -2.42 -23.93 -10.42
CA PHE A 375 -3.79 -23.88 -9.90
C PHE A 375 -3.95 -24.79 -8.68
N ALA A 376 -4.34 -24.23 -7.55
CA ALA A 376 -4.62 -24.97 -6.31
C ALA A 376 -6.12 -25.14 -6.07
N ALA A 377 -6.91 -24.06 -6.08
CA ALA A 377 -8.33 -24.12 -5.78
C ALA A 377 -9.12 -22.93 -6.36
N LYS A 378 -10.44 -23.08 -6.37
CA LYS A 378 -11.38 -22.00 -6.69
C LYS A 378 -12.54 -21.99 -5.68
N VAL A 379 -12.71 -20.87 -4.99
CA VAL A 379 -13.74 -20.66 -3.96
C VAL A 379 -14.88 -19.83 -4.54
N GLN A 380 -16.12 -20.34 -4.45
CA GLN A 380 -17.30 -19.56 -4.82
C GLN A 380 -17.72 -18.66 -3.65
N LEU A 381 -17.75 -17.34 -3.87
CA LEU A 381 -18.04 -16.34 -2.85
C LEU A 381 -19.52 -15.96 -2.77
N THR A 382 -20.29 -16.25 -3.81
CA THR A 382 -21.74 -15.95 -3.85
C THR A 382 -22.48 -16.94 -4.75
N THR A 383 -23.73 -17.20 -4.42
CA THR A 383 -24.67 -17.90 -5.31
C THR A 383 -25.70 -16.94 -5.91
N ALA A 384 -25.61 -15.65 -5.56
CA ALA A 384 -26.49 -14.61 -6.10
C ALA A 384 -26.15 -14.32 -7.58
N ASP A 385 -27.12 -13.81 -8.31
CA ASP A 385 -26.91 -13.37 -9.68
C ASP A 385 -26.05 -12.10 -9.71
N VAL A 386 -24.82 -12.21 -10.19
CA VAL A 386 -23.87 -11.08 -10.27
C VAL A 386 -24.34 -9.95 -11.18
N SER A 387 -25.28 -10.22 -12.10
CA SER A 387 -25.91 -9.18 -12.92
C SER A 387 -26.76 -8.19 -12.09
N ALA A 388 -27.13 -8.58 -10.87
CA ALA A 388 -27.83 -7.72 -9.90
C ALA A 388 -26.89 -6.81 -9.08
N MET A 389 -25.58 -6.83 -9.37
CA MET A 389 -24.60 -5.97 -8.68
C MET A 389 -25.05 -4.50 -8.71
N PRO A 390 -25.09 -3.79 -7.57
CA PRO A 390 -25.43 -2.38 -7.54
C PRO A 390 -24.52 -1.57 -8.46
N SER A 391 -25.10 -0.66 -9.24
CA SER A 391 -24.35 0.12 -10.24
C SER A 391 -23.11 0.80 -9.62
N GLY A 392 -21.94 0.61 -10.23
CA GLY A 392 -20.66 1.13 -9.75
C GLY A 392 -20.11 0.41 -8.51
N SER A 393 -20.68 -0.74 -8.12
CA SER A 393 -20.12 -1.63 -7.09
C SER A 393 -19.47 -2.83 -7.75
N ARG A 394 -18.52 -3.44 -7.04
CA ARG A 394 -17.89 -4.72 -7.35
C ARG A 394 -17.44 -5.38 -6.07
N PHE A 395 -17.06 -6.63 -6.13
CA PHE A 395 -16.32 -7.26 -5.05
C PHE A 395 -14.98 -6.55 -4.88
N GLU A 396 -14.52 -6.40 -3.65
CA GLU A 396 -13.18 -5.87 -3.35
C GLU A 396 -12.46 -6.86 -2.44
N LEU A 397 -11.16 -6.98 -2.62
CA LEU A 397 -10.27 -7.93 -1.95
C LEU A 397 -9.30 -7.19 -1.04
N ALA A 398 -9.09 -7.68 0.17
CA ALA A 398 -7.95 -7.36 1.01
C ALA A 398 -7.28 -8.65 1.48
N ILE A 399 -5.97 -8.68 1.41
CA ILE A 399 -5.14 -9.83 1.79
C ILE A 399 -4.55 -9.54 3.16
N SER A 400 -4.65 -10.50 4.08
CA SER A 400 -3.95 -10.45 5.35
C SER A 400 -2.43 -10.53 5.13
N ALA A 401 -1.68 -9.79 5.95
CA ALA A 401 -0.23 -9.94 6.00
C ALA A 401 0.22 -10.60 7.34
N SER A 402 -0.73 -11.16 8.09
CA SER A 402 -0.46 -11.81 9.38
C SER A 402 -0.99 -13.25 9.46
N ASP A 403 -1.76 -13.71 8.47
CA ASP A 403 -2.30 -15.07 8.43
C ASP A 403 -2.80 -15.45 7.01
N ASP A 404 -3.17 -16.72 6.82
CA ASP A 404 -3.64 -17.30 5.55
C ASP A 404 -5.08 -16.91 5.20
N LYS A 405 -5.44 -15.65 5.40
CA LYS A 405 -6.79 -15.19 5.15
C LYS A 405 -6.85 -14.06 4.15
N VAL A 406 -7.92 -14.07 3.41
CA VAL A 406 -8.32 -12.94 2.57
C VAL A 406 -9.74 -12.53 2.92
N TYR A 407 -10.00 -11.26 2.76
CA TYR A 407 -11.27 -10.64 3.07
C TYR A 407 -11.89 -10.10 1.79
N VAL A 408 -13.16 -10.43 1.56
CA VAL A 408 -13.87 -10.00 0.35
C VAL A 408 -15.16 -9.32 0.73
N THR A 409 -15.38 -8.10 0.22
CA THR A 409 -16.69 -7.46 0.34
C THR A 409 -17.60 -7.92 -0.77
N ASN A 410 -18.85 -8.27 -0.42
CA ASN A 410 -19.92 -8.63 -1.36
C ASN A 410 -21.05 -7.57 -1.31
N PRO A 411 -21.10 -6.64 -2.29
CA PRO A 411 -22.15 -5.62 -2.35
C PRO A 411 -23.56 -6.16 -2.71
N LEU A 412 -23.67 -7.40 -3.21
CA LEU A 412 -24.97 -8.02 -3.50
C LEU A 412 -25.77 -8.23 -2.21
N ASP A 413 -25.09 -8.68 -1.17
CA ASP A 413 -25.69 -9.04 0.12
C ASP A 413 -25.29 -8.07 1.24
N ASN A 414 -24.43 -7.08 0.96
CA ASN A 414 -23.82 -6.19 1.94
C ASN A 414 -23.05 -6.97 3.01
N THR A 415 -22.26 -7.94 2.61
CA THR A 415 -21.47 -8.76 3.53
C THR A 415 -19.97 -8.57 3.35
N LEU A 416 -19.25 -8.84 4.42
CA LEU A 416 -17.82 -9.07 4.46
C LEU A 416 -17.60 -10.56 4.66
N LEU A 417 -16.91 -11.20 3.74
CA LEU A 417 -16.54 -12.61 3.78
C LEU A 417 -15.09 -12.74 4.26
N THR A 418 -14.83 -13.75 5.08
CA THR A 418 -13.47 -14.22 5.39
C THR A 418 -13.25 -15.55 4.71
N VAL A 419 -12.21 -15.65 3.91
CA VAL A 419 -11.82 -16.87 3.21
C VAL A 419 -10.48 -17.33 3.77
N ASP A 420 -10.43 -18.58 4.20
CA ASP A 420 -9.21 -19.28 4.51
C ASP A 420 -8.64 -19.83 3.20
N ILE A 421 -7.41 -19.38 2.83
CA ILE A 421 -6.82 -19.78 1.56
C ILE A 421 -6.03 -21.09 1.64
N ALA A 422 -5.67 -21.54 2.84
CA ALA A 422 -5.06 -22.84 3.05
C ALA A 422 -6.09 -23.97 2.86
N ASP A 423 -7.29 -23.81 3.44
CA ASP A 423 -8.39 -24.75 3.32
C ASP A 423 -9.31 -24.49 2.11
N ALA A 424 -9.13 -23.37 1.41
CA ALA A 424 -9.91 -22.91 0.26
C ALA A 424 -11.42 -22.84 0.55
N GLU A 425 -11.81 -22.25 1.67
CA GLU A 425 -13.20 -22.14 2.09
C GLU A 425 -13.59 -20.79 2.68
N VAL A 426 -14.86 -20.41 2.57
CA VAL A 426 -15.43 -19.26 3.27
C VAL A 426 -15.72 -19.66 4.71
N ILE A 427 -14.91 -19.17 5.66
CA ILE A 427 -15.04 -19.54 7.08
C ILE A 427 -15.94 -18.61 7.89
N ALA A 428 -16.19 -17.38 7.39
CA ALA A 428 -17.07 -16.42 8.07
C ALA A 428 -17.76 -15.48 7.07
N SER A 429 -18.93 -15.00 7.46
CA SER A 429 -19.66 -13.94 6.76
C SER A 429 -20.26 -12.98 7.79
N LYS A 430 -19.94 -11.69 7.62
CA LYS A 430 -20.42 -10.61 8.48
C LYS A 430 -21.35 -9.68 7.72
N GLN A 431 -22.57 -9.47 8.21
CA GLN A 431 -23.50 -8.48 7.67
C GLN A 431 -23.01 -7.07 7.96
N LEU A 432 -22.95 -6.23 6.94
CA LEU A 432 -22.72 -4.79 7.02
C LEU A 432 -24.05 -4.04 6.91
N ASN A 433 -24.13 -2.88 7.55
CA ASN A 433 -25.33 -2.02 7.51
C ASN A 433 -25.29 -0.98 6.37
N PHE A 434 -24.35 -1.12 5.45
CA PHE A 434 -24.16 -0.27 4.27
C PHE A 434 -23.68 -1.13 3.09
N ILE A 435 -23.78 -0.58 1.87
CA ILE A 435 -23.17 -1.19 0.69
C ILE A 435 -21.68 -0.93 0.75
N PRO A 436 -20.81 -1.96 0.84
CA PRO A 436 -19.37 -1.76 0.87
C PRO A 436 -18.85 -1.27 -0.49
N HIS A 437 -17.77 -0.46 -0.47
CA HIS A 437 -17.20 0.11 -1.69
C HIS A 437 -15.72 -0.19 -1.84
N LYS A 438 -14.88 0.24 -0.90
CA LYS A 438 -13.43 -0.02 -0.90
C LYS A 438 -13.03 -0.69 0.40
N LEU A 439 -11.97 -1.49 0.34
CA LEU A 439 -11.50 -2.33 1.43
C LEU A 439 -9.98 -2.29 1.50
N VAL A 440 -9.42 -2.25 2.71
CA VAL A 440 -7.99 -2.43 2.96
C VAL A 440 -7.77 -3.09 4.32
N TRP A 441 -6.78 -3.96 4.39
CA TRP A 441 -6.29 -4.57 5.62
C TRP A 441 -5.17 -3.73 6.23
N LEU A 442 -5.18 -3.61 7.56
CA LEU A 442 -4.15 -2.96 8.37
C LEU A 442 -3.77 -3.87 9.53
N GLY A 443 -2.53 -3.81 9.97
CA GLY A 443 -2.07 -4.57 11.11
C GLY A 443 -0.56 -4.74 11.17
N ILE A 444 -0.12 -5.58 12.07
CA ILE A 444 1.28 -5.99 12.20
C ILE A 444 1.47 -7.16 11.24
N ALA A 445 2.31 -6.97 10.22
CA ALA A 445 2.67 -8.04 9.30
C ALA A 445 3.51 -9.10 10.04
N GLU A 446 3.28 -10.36 9.75
CA GLU A 446 4.18 -11.42 10.19
C GLU A 446 5.57 -11.17 9.59
N ALA A 447 6.60 -11.27 10.43
CA ALA A 447 7.95 -11.16 9.92
C ALA A 447 8.18 -12.35 8.97
N ALA A 448 8.56 -12.07 7.72
CA ALA A 448 8.99 -13.13 6.82
C ALA A 448 10.07 -13.94 7.56
N GLU A 449 9.85 -15.24 7.73
CA GLU A 449 10.88 -16.12 8.27
C GLU A 449 12.10 -15.98 7.36
N ALA A 450 13.23 -15.54 7.91
CA ALA A 450 14.47 -15.52 7.18
C ALA A 450 14.82 -16.99 6.88
N HIS A 451 14.50 -17.44 5.68
CA HIS A 451 15.08 -18.68 5.18
C HIS A 451 16.57 -18.41 4.99
N ASP A 452 17.37 -18.81 5.99
CA ASP A 452 18.83 -18.85 5.88
C ASP A 452 19.20 -19.83 4.74
N HIS A 453 19.63 -19.25 3.63
CA HIS A 453 20.21 -19.96 2.47
C HIS A 453 21.74 -19.92 2.52
#